data_9f438f2a7a3b5845490bcda57de0936a
#
_entry.id   9f438f2a7a3b5845490bcda57de0936a
#
_cell.length_a   1.000
_cell.length_b   1.000
_cell.length_c   1.000
_cell.angle_alpha   90.00
_cell.angle_beta   90.00
_cell.angle_gamma   90.00
#
_symmetry.space_group_name_H-M   'P 1'
#
loop_
_entity.id
_entity.type
_entity.pdbx_description
1 polymer ?
#
loop_
_entity_poly.entity_id
_entity_poly.type
_entity_poly.pdbx_seq_one_letter_code
_entity_poly.pdbx_strand_id
1 'polypeptide(L)'
;MTLIQTNAALNNGNSGGPLINRYGQVIGINVMKMGMDRWSTASVEGLGFAIPIASSAYIVNDILRCGEVQGEPVLGISVDRTPAYLPDGQQAARVYTVDLNGPGDKAGLEVDDLIYEADGVRVETSNDLLRVRHRHAAGEEMILKVCRGGEYLTVSVTLEAKK
;
A
#
# COMPACT_ATOMS: atom_id res chain seq x y z
N MET A 1 -7.39 4.04 -6.37
CA MET A 1 -7.52 3.84 -4.92
C MET A 1 -8.44 2.66 -4.69
N THR A 2 -8.04 1.67 -3.91
CA THR A 2 -8.89 0.51 -3.56
C THR A 2 -9.73 0.88 -2.34
N LEU A 3 -11.03 0.57 -2.36
CA LEU A 3 -11.94 0.81 -1.24
C LEU A 3 -12.49 -0.53 -0.74
N ILE A 4 -12.79 -0.61 0.55
CA ILE A 4 -13.56 -1.71 1.13
C ILE A 4 -15.03 -1.40 0.88
N GLN A 5 -15.74 -2.28 0.18
CA GLN A 5 -17.19 -2.24 0.08
C GLN A 5 -17.79 -2.98 1.29
N THR A 6 -18.82 -2.38 1.89
CA THR A 6 -19.51 -2.97 3.04
C THR A 6 -21.01 -2.78 2.93
N ASN A 7 -21.76 -3.73 3.48
CA ASN A 7 -23.20 -3.62 3.68
C ASN A 7 -23.58 -3.13 5.09
N ALA A 8 -22.59 -2.76 5.91
CA ALA A 8 -22.87 -2.11 7.18
C ALA A 8 -23.64 -0.80 6.95
N ALA A 9 -24.63 -0.53 7.81
CA ALA A 9 -25.47 0.64 7.68
C ALA A 9 -24.65 1.92 7.89
N LEU A 10 -24.15 2.51 6.78
CA LEU A 10 -23.50 3.81 6.79
C LEU A 10 -24.55 4.92 6.61
N ASN A 11 -24.74 5.70 7.65
CA ASN A 11 -25.63 6.85 7.67
C ASN A 11 -24.85 8.16 7.86
N ASN A 12 -25.51 9.29 7.66
CA ASN A 12 -24.92 10.59 7.97
C ASN A 12 -24.47 10.62 9.44
N GLY A 13 -23.21 10.99 9.66
CA GLY A 13 -22.55 10.95 10.98
C GLY A 13 -21.54 9.81 11.16
N ASN A 14 -21.60 8.76 10.36
CA ASN A 14 -20.64 7.65 10.42
C ASN A 14 -19.37 7.90 9.58
N SER A 15 -19.38 8.88 8.68
CA SER A 15 -18.20 9.26 7.87
C SER A 15 -17.05 9.73 8.76
N GLY A 16 -15.84 9.23 8.50
CA GLY A 16 -14.65 9.45 9.33
C GLY A 16 -14.56 8.50 10.52
N GLY A 17 -15.63 7.79 10.87
CA GLY A 17 -15.62 6.77 11.91
C GLY A 17 -14.96 5.47 11.45
N PRO A 18 -14.55 4.59 12.38
CA PRO A 18 -13.90 3.33 12.06
C PRO A 18 -14.87 2.30 11.49
N LEU A 19 -14.43 1.54 10.49
CA LEU A 19 -15.02 0.26 10.11
C LEU A 19 -14.34 -0.84 10.92
N ILE A 20 -15.11 -1.56 11.73
CA ILE A 20 -14.59 -2.54 12.69
C ILE A 20 -15.03 -3.95 12.27
N ASN A 21 -14.13 -4.91 12.31
CA ASN A 21 -14.45 -6.30 12.07
C ASN A 21 -15.00 -6.99 13.33
N ARG A 22 -15.44 -8.26 13.20
CA ARG A 22 -15.98 -9.06 14.32
C ARG A 22 -15.00 -9.33 15.46
N TYR A 23 -13.72 -9.03 15.28
CA TYR A 23 -12.68 -9.19 16.31
C TYR A 23 -12.36 -7.87 17.02
N GLY A 24 -13.10 -6.78 16.74
CA GLY A 24 -12.86 -5.46 17.32
C GLY A 24 -11.71 -4.69 16.67
N GLN A 25 -11.19 -5.15 15.52
CA GLN A 25 -10.08 -4.49 14.83
C GLN A 25 -10.61 -3.48 13.84
N VAL A 26 -9.99 -2.30 13.79
CA VAL A 26 -10.26 -1.29 12.76
C VAL A 26 -9.66 -1.76 11.43
N ILE A 27 -10.50 -1.96 10.43
CA ILE A 27 -10.11 -2.40 9.08
C ILE A 27 -10.19 -1.29 8.05
N GLY A 28 -10.87 -0.20 8.36
CA GLY A 28 -10.99 0.95 7.47
C GLY A 28 -11.59 2.17 8.14
N ILE A 29 -11.60 3.28 7.39
CA ILE A 29 -12.24 4.54 7.77
C ILE A 29 -13.43 4.75 6.84
N ASN A 30 -14.63 4.88 7.42
CA ASN A 30 -15.85 5.06 6.66
C ASN A 30 -15.81 6.33 5.83
N VAL A 31 -16.07 6.21 4.55
CA VAL A 31 -16.31 7.33 3.65
C VAL A 31 -17.78 7.30 3.22
N MET A 32 -18.27 8.43 2.80
CA MET A 32 -19.66 8.65 2.48
C MET A 32 -20.22 7.58 1.55
N LYS A 33 -21.49 7.19 1.79
CA LYS A 33 -22.34 6.39 0.91
C LYS A 33 -22.30 6.97 -0.52
N MET A 34 -21.83 6.18 -1.50
CA MET A 34 -22.08 6.50 -2.89
C MET A 34 -23.56 6.25 -3.18
N GLY A 35 -24.30 7.31 -3.32
CA GLY A 35 -25.70 7.21 -3.69
C GLY A 35 -26.39 8.53 -3.56
N MET A 36 -26.16 9.40 -4.50
CA MET A 36 -27.09 10.34 -5.08
C MET A 36 -26.40 11.04 -6.25
N ASP A 37 -26.36 10.39 -7.38
CA ASP A 37 -26.46 11.15 -8.61
C ASP A 37 -27.80 11.88 -8.54
N ARG A 38 -27.78 13.21 -8.64
CA ARG A 38 -28.98 14.06 -8.67
C ARG A 38 -30.00 13.67 -9.74
N TRP A 39 -29.72 12.64 -10.50
CA TRP A 39 -30.50 12.15 -11.64
C TRP A 39 -31.00 10.71 -11.51
N SER A 40 -30.63 10.00 -10.44
CA SER A 40 -31.08 8.63 -10.20
C SER A 40 -32.09 8.61 -9.06
N THR A 41 -33.33 8.22 -9.38
CA THR A 41 -34.41 7.99 -8.41
C THR A 41 -34.27 6.67 -7.65
N ALA A 42 -33.23 5.86 -7.92
CA ALA A 42 -32.95 4.63 -7.22
C ALA A 42 -31.94 4.88 -6.11
N SER A 43 -32.41 4.92 -4.87
CA SER A 43 -31.54 4.82 -3.70
C SER A 43 -30.94 3.41 -3.66
N VAL A 44 -29.66 3.25 -3.95
CA VAL A 44 -28.96 1.99 -3.68
C VAL A 44 -28.73 1.94 -2.16
N GLU A 45 -29.71 1.38 -1.44
CA GLU A 45 -29.57 1.13 -0.02
C GLU A 45 -28.58 -0.02 0.22
N GLY A 46 -27.68 0.13 1.19
CA GLY A 46 -26.82 -0.95 1.64
C GLY A 46 -25.44 -1.04 0.97
N LEU A 47 -25.01 -0.05 0.20
CA LEU A 47 -23.64 0.02 -0.31
C LEU A 47 -22.87 1.15 0.39
N GLY A 48 -21.99 0.76 1.30
CA GLY A 48 -21.03 1.64 1.96
C GLY A 48 -19.62 1.40 1.47
N PHE A 49 -18.77 2.40 1.62
CA PHE A 49 -17.35 2.29 1.29
C PHE A 49 -16.49 2.81 2.43
N ALA A 50 -15.35 2.16 2.65
CA ALA A 50 -14.34 2.59 3.60
C ALA A 50 -12.95 2.57 2.96
N ILE A 51 -12.11 3.52 3.36
CA ILE A 51 -10.68 3.53 3.02
C ILE A 51 -10.01 2.45 3.86
N PRO A 52 -9.29 1.48 3.27
CA PRO A 52 -8.57 0.48 4.05
C PRO A 52 -7.59 1.13 5.02
N ILE A 53 -7.56 0.66 6.28
CA ILE A 53 -6.65 1.22 7.28
C ILE A 53 -5.19 1.06 6.86
N ALA A 54 -4.85 -0.02 6.16
CA ALA A 54 -3.52 -0.24 5.62
C ALA A 54 -3.05 0.87 4.66
N SER A 55 -3.98 1.50 3.93
CA SER A 55 -3.66 2.62 3.02
C SER A 55 -3.44 3.95 3.76
N SER A 56 -3.86 4.04 5.02
CA SER A 56 -3.76 5.25 5.85
C SER A 56 -2.76 5.09 6.99
N ALA A 57 -2.12 3.92 7.10
CA ALA A 57 -1.24 3.60 8.23
C ALA A 57 -0.08 4.61 8.35
N TYR A 58 0.54 5.00 7.23
CA TYR A 58 1.62 5.99 7.25
C TYR A 58 1.13 7.34 7.78
N ILE A 59 -0.07 7.80 7.38
CA ILE A 59 -0.66 9.07 7.85
C ILE A 59 -0.84 9.03 9.37
N VAL A 60 -1.40 7.93 9.88
CA VAL A 60 -1.62 7.75 11.33
C VAL A 60 -0.29 7.72 12.06
N ASN A 61 0.70 6.99 11.54
CA ASN A 61 2.03 6.90 12.13
C ASN A 61 2.75 8.26 12.15
N ASP A 62 2.68 9.02 11.04
CA ASP A 62 3.26 10.35 10.95
C ASP A 62 2.65 11.29 11.99
N ILE A 63 1.31 11.33 12.10
CA ILE A 63 0.61 12.17 13.09
C ILE A 63 1.00 11.77 14.52
N LEU A 64 1.09 10.46 14.82
CA LEU A 64 1.46 9.98 16.14
C LEU A 64 2.91 10.29 16.53
N ARG A 65 3.83 10.29 15.56
CA ARG A 65 5.27 10.49 15.79
C ARG A 65 5.69 11.95 15.68
N CYS A 66 5.16 12.67 14.70
CA CYS A 66 5.62 14.00 14.30
C CYS A 66 4.58 15.10 14.54
N GLY A 67 3.32 14.73 14.84
CA GLY A 67 2.22 15.67 14.98
C GLY A 67 1.62 16.15 13.65
N GLU A 68 2.24 15.83 12.53
CA GLU A 68 1.81 16.22 11.18
C GLU A 68 2.17 15.13 10.17
N VAL A 69 1.55 15.17 8.99
CA VAL A 69 1.81 14.22 7.90
C VAL A 69 3.11 14.61 7.20
N GLN A 70 4.11 13.75 7.21
CA GLN A 70 5.40 13.96 6.54
C GLN A 70 5.36 13.67 5.03
N GLY A 71 4.36 12.91 4.59
CA GLY A 71 4.15 12.51 3.20
C GLY A 71 4.14 10.99 3.01
N GLU A 72 3.63 10.57 1.85
CA GLU A 72 3.61 9.14 1.51
C GLU A 72 5.04 8.61 1.38
N PRO A 73 5.44 7.57 2.15
CA PRO A 73 6.74 6.96 1.98
C PRO A 73 6.84 6.32 0.59
N VAL A 74 7.93 6.54 -0.13
CA VAL A 74 8.15 5.98 -1.47
C VAL A 74 9.46 5.22 -1.54
N LEU A 75 9.47 4.18 -2.38
CA LEU A 75 10.66 3.39 -2.73
C LEU A 75 11.41 4.00 -3.94
N GLY A 76 10.80 4.94 -4.66
CA GLY A 76 11.38 5.47 -5.90
C GLY A 76 11.51 4.43 -7.00
N ILE A 77 10.56 3.49 -7.06
CA ILE A 77 10.45 2.50 -8.13
C ILE A 77 9.01 2.38 -8.59
N SER A 78 8.80 1.93 -9.82
CA SER A 78 7.53 1.37 -10.24
C SER A 78 7.66 -0.14 -10.47
N VAL A 79 6.57 -0.85 -10.30
CA VAL A 79 6.52 -2.30 -10.37
C VAL A 79 5.48 -2.71 -11.40
N ASP A 80 5.74 -3.77 -12.14
CA ASP A 80 4.78 -4.31 -13.09
C ASP A 80 3.47 -4.72 -12.41
N ARG A 81 2.37 -4.55 -13.15
CA ARG A 81 1.06 -4.99 -12.69
C ARG A 81 0.86 -6.50 -12.83
N THR A 82 1.57 -7.11 -13.76
CA THR A 82 1.58 -8.57 -13.98
C THR A 82 2.67 -9.20 -13.13
N PRO A 83 2.37 -10.27 -12.39
CA PRO A 83 3.37 -11.00 -11.63
C PRO A 83 4.47 -11.54 -12.55
N ALA A 84 5.71 -11.48 -12.08
CA ALA A 84 6.83 -12.21 -12.65
C ALA A 84 7.11 -13.48 -11.83
N TYR A 85 7.98 -14.33 -12.32
CA TYR A 85 8.24 -15.61 -11.68
C TYR A 85 9.74 -15.75 -11.40
N LEU A 86 10.06 -16.21 -10.20
CA LEU A 86 11.39 -16.62 -9.79
C LEU A 86 11.81 -17.91 -10.54
N PRO A 87 13.11 -18.27 -10.54
CA PRO A 87 13.59 -19.52 -11.15
C PRO A 87 12.92 -20.79 -10.61
N ASP A 88 12.41 -20.75 -9.38
CA ASP A 88 11.68 -21.85 -8.73
C ASP A 88 10.17 -21.86 -9.04
N GLY A 89 9.69 -20.95 -9.88
CA GLY A 89 8.29 -20.82 -10.28
C GLY A 89 7.42 -20.03 -9.31
N GLN A 90 7.96 -19.48 -8.23
CA GLN A 90 7.21 -18.65 -7.32
C GLN A 90 6.99 -17.24 -7.89
N GLN A 91 5.83 -16.64 -7.58
CA GLN A 91 5.52 -15.27 -8.02
C GLN A 91 6.33 -14.23 -7.25
N ALA A 92 6.67 -13.14 -7.95
CA ALA A 92 7.36 -11.99 -7.42
C ALA A 92 6.93 -10.71 -8.16
N ALA A 93 7.17 -9.56 -7.55
CA ALA A 93 6.92 -8.26 -8.14
C ALA A 93 8.16 -7.77 -8.89
N ARG A 94 8.06 -7.56 -10.22
CA ARG A 94 9.18 -7.11 -11.04
C ARG A 94 9.30 -5.60 -11.03
N VAL A 95 10.50 -5.09 -10.79
CA VAL A 95 10.83 -3.67 -10.92
C VAL A 95 10.81 -3.28 -12.40
N TYR A 96 9.93 -2.33 -12.74
CA TYR A 96 9.76 -1.83 -14.10
C TYR A 96 10.58 -0.56 -14.36
N THR A 97 10.60 0.38 -13.39
CA THR A 97 11.46 1.57 -13.43
C THR A 97 12.09 1.83 -12.07
N VAL A 98 13.24 2.47 -12.09
CA VAL A 98 13.90 3.02 -10.90
C VAL A 98 14.10 4.52 -11.12
N ASP A 99 13.64 5.33 -10.18
CA ASP A 99 13.74 6.79 -10.24
C ASP A 99 15.19 7.21 -9.97
N LEU A 100 15.78 7.94 -10.91
CA LEU A 100 17.18 8.39 -10.79
C LEU A 100 17.37 9.23 -9.50
N ASN A 101 18.39 8.89 -8.73
CA ASN A 101 18.66 9.45 -7.39
C ASN A 101 17.52 9.27 -6.38
N GLY A 102 16.54 8.43 -6.68
CA GLY A 102 15.51 8.02 -5.74
C GLY A 102 15.99 7.02 -4.70
N PRO A 103 15.16 6.69 -3.71
CA PRO A 103 15.53 5.75 -2.63
C PRO A 103 15.98 4.37 -3.15
N GLY A 104 15.28 3.82 -4.15
CA GLY A 104 15.62 2.53 -4.75
C GLY A 104 16.94 2.55 -5.49
N ASP A 105 17.21 3.62 -6.26
CA ASP A 105 18.48 3.82 -6.96
C ASP A 105 19.66 3.92 -5.98
N LYS A 106 19.49 4.74 -4.94
CA LYS A 106 20.50 4.87 -3.86
C LYS A 106 20.79 3.56 -3.14
N ALA A 107 19.79 2.72 -3.02
CA ALA A 107 19.91 1.39 -2.40
C ALA A 107 20.45 0.33 -3.36
N GLY A 108 20.60 0.64 -4.65
CA GLY A 108 21.11 -0.26 -5.67
C GLY A 108 20.06 -1.22 -6.25
N LEU A 109 18.77 -0.85 -6.21
CA LEU A 109 17.75 -1.56 -6.98
C LEU A 109 17.92 -1.26 -8.47
N GLU A 110 17.65 -2.26 -9.29
CA GLU A 110 17.76 -2.17 -10.74
C GLU A 110 16.46 -2.60 -11.43
N VAL A 111 16.29 -2.16 -12.67
CA VAL A 111 15.21 -2.65 -13.53
C VAL A 111 15.36 -4.16 -13.71
N ASP A 112 14.24 -4.87 -13.77
CA ASP A 112 14.12 -6.34 -13.82
C ASP A 112 14.47 -7.08 -12.52
N ASP A 113 14.77 -6.39 -11.40
CA ASP A 113 14.80 -7.03 -10.09
C ASP A 113 13.44 -7.65 -9.76
N LEU A 114 13.45 -8.88 -9.26
CA LEU A 114 12.26 -9.59 -8.82
C LEU A 114 12.16 -9.52 -7.29
N ILE A 115 11.32 -8.63 -6.76
CA ILE A 115 11.09 -8.48 -5.32
C ILE A 115 10.15 -9.59 -4.87
N TYR A 116 10.61 -10.50 -4.00
CA TYR A 116 9.84 -11.64 -3.52
C TYR A 116 9.53 -11.60 -2.02
N GLU A 117 10.20 -10.72 -1.26
CA GLU A 117 9.95 -10.51 0.17
C GLU A 117 10.24 -9.05 0.54
N ALA A 118 9.45 -8.50 1.45
CA ALA A 118 9.64 -7.18 2.04
C ALA A 118 9.37 -7.27 3.55
N ASP A 119 10.37 -6.93 4.38
CA ASP A 119 10.32 -7.03 5.86
C ASP A 119 9.80 -8.38 6.38
N GLY A 120 10.25 -9.48 5.79
CA GLY A 120 9.82 -10.83 6.14
C GLY A 120 8.42 -11.20 5.62
N VAL A 121 7.74 -10.30 4.90
CA VAL A 121 6.43 -10.57 4.28
C VAL A 121 6.63 -10.93 2.81
N ARG A 122 6.03 -12.05 2.39
CA ARG A 122 6.07 -12.47 1.00
C ARG A 122 5.41 -11.44 0.08
N VAL A 123 6.05 -11.17 -1.04
CA VAL A 123 5.59 -10.26 -2.10
C VAL A 123 5.39 -11.06 -3.38
N GLU A 124 4.15 -11.17 -3.82
CA GLU A 124 3.76 -11.84 -5.07
C GLU A 124 3.31 -10.82 -6.11
N THR A 125 2.76 -9.69 -5.64
CA THR A 125 2.18 -8.64 -6.47
C THR A 125 2.65 -7.25 -6.03
N SER A 126 2.46 -6.26 -6.92
CA SER A 126 2.66 -4.84 -6.58
C SER A 126 1.83 -4.38 -5.37
N ASN A 127 0.63 -4.95 -5.16
CA ASN A 127 -0.22 -4.64 -4.02
C ASN A 127 0.37 -5.14 -2.69
N ASP A 128 1.06 -6.27 -2.70
CA ASP A 128 1.71 -6.79 -1.49
C ASP A 128 2.85 -5.87 -1.07
N LEU A 129 3.70 -5.45 -2.01
CA LEU A 129 4.76 -4.49 -1.77
C LEU A 129 4.22 -3.16 -1.23
N LEU A 130 3.14 -2.65 -1.85
CA LEU A 130 2.47 -1.42 -1.44
C LEU A 130 1.95 -1.52 0.00
N ARG A 131 1.36 -2.66 0.36
CA ARG A 131 0.84 -2.91 1.71
C ARG A 131 1.94 -2.92 2.77
N VAL A 132 3.12 -3.49 2.47
CA VAL A 132 4.25 -3.46 3.40
C VAL A 132 4.80 -2.04 3.50
N ARG A 133 5.02 -1.36 2.37
CA ARG A 133 5.50 0.03 2.33
C ARG A 133 4.64 0.97 3.19
N HIS A 134 3.32 0.82 3.19
CA HIS A 134 2.40 1.66 3.96
C HIS A 134 2.44 1.42 5.49
N ARG A 135 3.24 0.46 5.96
CA ARG A 135 3.50 0.29 7.40
C ARG A 135 4.62 1.18 7.91
N HIS A 136 5.38 1.77 6.99
CA HIS A 136 6.50 2.64 7.28
C HIS A 136 6.12 4.12 7.19
N ALA A 137 6.96 4.93 7.83
CA ALA A 137 7.04 6.37 7.61
C ALA A 137 8.23 6.71 6.68
N ALA A 138 8.24 7.92 6.13
CA ALA A 138 9.40 8.42 5.43
C ALA A 138 10.60 8.52 6.40
N GLY A 139 11.79 8.15 5.93
CA GLY A 139 13.03 8.06 6.72
C GLY A 139 13.25 6.69 7.37
N GLU A 140 12.28 5.77 7.33
CA GLU A 140 12.47 4.40 7.83
C GLU A 140 13.11 3.50 6.77
N GLU A 141 13.84 2.49 7.24
CA GLU A 141 14.40 1.45 6.38
C GLU A 141 13.39 0.35 6.12
N MET A 142 13.37 -0.14 4.87
CA MET A 142 12.60 -1.30 4.44
C MET A 142 13.55 -2.32 3.82
N ILE A 143 13.53 -3.54 4.30
CA ILE A 143 14.40 -4.62 3.83
C ILE A 143 13.69 -5.39 2.73
N LEU A 144 14.30 -5.42 1.56
CA LEU A 144 13.80 -6.16 0.40
C LEU A 144 14.70 -7.35 0.10
N LYS A 145 14.10 -8.50 -0.20
CA LYS A 145 14.80 -9.62 -0.83
C LYS A 145 14.42 -9.65 -2.29
N VAL A 146 15.42 -9.61 -3.13
CA VAL A 146 15.28 -9.56 -4.59
C VAL A 146 16.05 -10.70 -5.25
N CYS A 147 15.59 -11.10 -6.43
CA CYS A 147 16.32 -11.99 -7.30
C CYS A 147 16.69 -11.21 -8.57
N ARG A 148 18.00 -11.10 -8.82
CA ARG A 148 18.60 -10.42 -9.97
C ARG A 148 19.40 -11.41 -10.80
N GLY A 149 18.99 -11.66 -12.03
CA GLY A 149 19.72 -12.61 -12.91
C GLY A 149 19.84 -14.03 -12.35
N GLY A 150 18.98 -14.44 -11.42
CA GLY A 150 19.03 -15.72 -10.73
C GLY A 150 19.79 -15.71 -9.40
N GLU A 151 20.42 -14.61 -9.04
CA GLU A 151 21.09 -14.42 -7.74
C GLU A 151 20.13 -13.78 -6.72
N TYR A 152 20.17 -14.24 -5.47
CA TYR A 152 19.33 -13.77 -4.37
C TYR A 152 20.10 -12.75 -3.51
N LEU A 153 19.56 -11.54 -3.44
CA LEU A 153 20.17 -10.40 -2.77
C LEU A 153 19.25 -9.84 -1.68
N THR A 154 19.84 -9.20 -0.69
CA THR A 154 19.10 -8.38 0.30
C THR A 154 19.48 -6.93 0.12
N VAL A 155 18.47 -6.07 -0.04
CA VAL A 155 18.64 -4.63 -0.28
C VAL A 155 17.89 -3.89 0.83
N SER A 156 18.58 -2.98 1.54
CA SER A 156 17.95 -2.07 2.50
C SER A 156 17.69 -0.73 1.84
N VAL A 157 16.45 -0.29 1.83
CA VAL A 157 16.00 0.95 1.20
C VAL A 157 15.51 1.92 2.28
N THR A 158 16.15 3.06 2.43
CA THR A 158 15.62 4.17 3.25
C THR A 158 14.53 4.89 2.47
N LEU A 159 13.29 4.82 2.95
CA LEU A 159 12.14 5.43 2.28
C LEU A 159 12.21 6.95 2.34
N GLU A 160 11.84 7.62 1.27
CA GLU A 160 11.72 9.09 1.22
C GLU A 160 10.25 9.52 1.18
N ALA A 161 9.98 10.74 1.62
CA ALA A 161 8.65 11.33 1.44
C ALA A 161 8.40 11.65 -0.03
N LYS A 162 7.23 11.33 -0.52
CA LYS A 162 6.79 11.73 -1.87
C LYS A 162 6.73 13.26 -1.94
N LYS A 163 7.47 13.81 -2.87
CA LYS A 163 7.48 15.27 -3.17
C LYS A 163 6.22 15.67 -3.94
#